data_cb2e7cff7f518c6039f444c171cd5364
#
_entry.id   cb2e7cff7f518c6039f444c171cd5364
#
_cell.length_a   1.000
_cell.length_b   1.000
_cell.length_c   1.000
_cell.angle_alpha   90.00
_cell.angle_beta   90.00
_cell.angle_gamma   90.00
#
_symmetry.space_group_name_H-M   'P 1'
#
loop_
_entity.id
_entity.type
_entity.pdbx_description
1 polymer ?
#
loop_
_entity_poly.entity_id
_entity_poly.type
_entity_poly.pdbx_seq_one_letter_code
_entity_poly.pdbx_strand_id
1 'polypeptide(L)'
;HGQIRRQRQMCIRDRAGELLEFGGGVKGLVLNLEEDNVGAVLMGDSSSIKEGDTVKRSGEIASIEVGEGVCGRVLDTLGKPIDGKGEIKGKTYLMPLERKAPGVVYRQPVNEPLQTGIKAIDSMIPIGRGQRELIIGDRQTGKTAVAIDTILNQKEFYDKGEPVYCIYVAVGQKASTVAQVTSTLEKNGALPYTTIISAPSSVPAPMQFYAPFAGAAIGEYFRDTGRPALVIFDDLSKQAVSYREVSLLLRRTPGRESNPG
;
A
#
# COMPACT_ATOMS: atom_id res chain seq x y z
N HIS A 1 10.41 -2.77 -21.71
CA HIS A 1 10.75 -1.55 -22.46
C HIS A 1 9.52 -0.64 -22.55
N GLY A 2 9.22 0.11 -21.48
CA GLY A 2 8.06 1.00 -21.44
C GLY A 2 8.44 2.47 -21.63
N GLN A 3 9.12 2.80 -22.72
CA GLN A 3 9.27 4.20 -23.12
C GLN A 3 8.31 4.48 -24.26
N ILE A 4 7.28 5.27 -23.99
CA ILE A 4 6.40 5.83 -25.02
C ILE A 4 7.01 7.14 -25.46
N ARG A 5 7.58 7.18 -26.66
CA ARG A 5 8.05 8.39 -27.34
C ARG A 5 6.88 9.09 -28.03
N ARG A 6 6.68 10.36 -27.64
CA ARG A 6 6.11 11.50 -28.37
C ARG A 6 4.68 11.42 -28.93
N GLN A 7 3.82 12.19 -28.30
CA GLN A 7 2.96 13.10 -29.05
C GLN A 7 3.32 14.55 -28.67
N ARG A 8 3.80 15.32 -29.62
CA ARG A 8 3.98 16.77 -29.50
C ARG A 8 2.61 17.39 -29.31
N GLN A 9 2.35 18.02 -28.21
CA GLN A 9 1.47 19.18 -28.01
C GLN A 9 0.74 19.30 -26.68
N MET A 10 0.99 18.47 -25.63
CA MET A 10 0.22 18.64 -24.39
C MET A 10 0.97 18.40 -23.07
N CYS A 11 2.29 18.41 -23.07
CA CYS A 11 3.11 18.10 -21.89
C CYS A 11 3.18 19.21 -20.81
N ILE A 12 2.59 20.39 -21.05
CA ILE A 12 2.76 21.55 -20.16
C ILE A 12 1.86 21.53 -18.93
N ARG A 13 0.94 20.55 -18.78
CA ARG A 13 -0.02 20.50 -17.68
C ARG A 13 -0.03 19.20 -16.86
N ASP A 14 0.80 18.22 -17.20
CA ASP A 14 0.88 16.98 -16.45
C ASP A 14 1.49 17.26 -15.07
N ARG A 15 1.02 16.54 -14.05
CA ARG A 15 1.53 16.66 -12.67
C ARG A 15 2.19 15.34 -12.27
N ALA A 16 3.32 15.42 -11.58
CA ALA A 16 3.87 14.23 -10.93
C ALA A 16 2.82 13.61 -10.00
N GLY A 17 2.67 12.29 -10.06
CA GLY A 17 1.63 11.56 -9.33
C GLY A 17 0.26 11.52 -10.02
N GLU A 18 0.11 12.13 -11.23
CA GLU A 18 -1.12 12.03 -12.01
C GLU A 18 -1.27 10.64 -12.64
N LEU A 19 -2.50 10.14 -12.70
CA LEU A 19 -2.83 8.91 -13.42
C LEU A 19 -3.04 9.19 -14.89
N LEU A 20 -2.53 8.30 -15.72
CA LEU A 20 -2.78 8.24 -17.16
C LEU A 20 -3.63 7.01 -17.48
N GLU A 21 -4.48 7.10 -18.48
CA GLU A 21 -5.27 5.99 -18.99
C GLU A 21 -4.70 5.53 -20.33
N PHE A 22 -4.31 4.28 -20.39
CA PHE A 22 -3.83 3.59 -21.59
C PHE A 22 -4.95 2.74 -22.21
N GLY A 23 -4.74 2.29 -23.42
CA GLY A 23 -5.63 1.33 -24.07
C GLY A 23 -5.85 0.08 -23.18
N GLY A 24 -7.06 -0.51 -23.28
CA GLY A 24 -7.41 -1.68 -22.45
C GLY A 24 -7.69 -1.38 -20.97
N GLY A 25 -7.80 -0.10 -20.57
CA GLY A 25 -8.09 0.29 -19.18
C GLY A 25 -6.89 0.19 -18.23
N VAL A 26 -5.68 0.03 -18.76
CA VAL A 26 -4.45 0.03 -17.96
C VAL A 26 -4.17 1.45 -17.48
N LYS A 27 -3.92 1.60 -16.18
CA LYS A 27 -3.51 2.88 -15.58
C LYS A 27 -1.99 3.02 -15.56
N GLY A 28 -1.48 4.21 -15.79
CA GLY A 28 -0.09 4.58 -15.62
C GLY A 28 0.06 5.71 -14.63
N LEU A 29 1.15 5.73 -13.90
CA LEU A 29 1.46 6.77 -12.92
C LEU A 29 2.62 7.61 -13.44
N VAL A 30 2.44 8.93 -13.50
CA VAL A 30 3.47 9.88 -13.91
C VAL A 30 4.49 10.05 -12.78
N LEU A 31 5.76 9.71 -13.05
CA LEU A 31 6.86 9.81 -12.08
C LEU A 31 7.93 10.82 -12.49
N ASN A 32 8.06 11.09 -13.78
CA ASN A 32 9.08 12.00 -14.30
C ASN A 32 8.49 12.94 -15.34
N LEU A 33 8.76 14.22 -15.19
CA LEU A 33 8.35 15.25 -16.14
C LEU A 33 9.61 15.87 -16.72
N GLU A 34 9.79 15.70 -18.02
CA GLU A 34 10.88 16.31 -18.79
C GLU A 34 10.30 17.29 -19.81
N GLU A 35 11.14 18.14 -20.39
CA GLU A 35 10.66 19.17 -21.33
C GLU A 35 9.89 18.59 -22.53
N ASP A 36 10.34 17.44 -23.04
CA ASP A 36 9.82 16.84 -24.28
C ASP A 36 9.07 15.51 -24.04
N ASN A 37 9.12 14.94 -22.84
CA ASN A 37 8.54 13.65 -22.55
C ASN A 37 8.08 13.50 -21.09
N VAL A 38 7.22 12.51 -20.87
CA VAL A 38 6.72 12.15 -19.56
C VAL A 38 7.09 10.70 -19.27
N GLY A 39 7.80 10.48 -18.16
CA GLY A 39 8.10 9.15 -17.65
C GLY A 39 6.94 8.63 -16.79
N ALA A 40 6.24 7.61 -17.27
CA ALA A 40 5.17 6.96 -16.53
C ALA A 40 5.46 5.48 -16.33
N VAL A 41 5.04 4.94 -15.19
CA VAL A 41 5.08 3.51 -14.90
C VAL A 41 3.69 2.92 -15.00
N LEU A 42 3.58 1.74 -15.62
CA LEU A 42 2.30 1.07 -15.80
C LEU A 42 1.91 0.32 -14.53
N MET A 43 0.69 0.54 -14.08
CA MET A 43 0.07 -0.08 -12.91
C MET A 43 -0.79 -1.29 -13.31
N GLY A 44 -0.33 -2.08 -14.28
CA GLY A 44 -1.04 -3.25 -14.80
C GLY A 44 -0.25 -3.96 -15.89
N ASP A 45 -0.88 -4.94 -16.55
CA ASP A 45 -0.26 -5.69 -17.63
C ASP A 45 -0.02 -4.79 -18.86
N SER A 46 1.22 -4.77 -19.32
CA SER A 46 1.66 -3.98 -20.49
C SER A 46 1.52 -4.70 -21.83
N SER A 47 1.08 -5.95 -21.85
CA SER A 47 1.06 -6.80 -23.04
C SER A 47 0.19 -6.26 -24.20
N SER A 48 -0.82 -5.47 -23.86
CA SER A 48 -1.75 -4.84 -24.81
C SER A 48 -1.33 -3.46 -25.31
N ILE A 49 -0.28 -2.86 -24.74
CA ILE A 49 0.12 -1.47 -25.03
C ILE A 49 1.23 -1.47 -26.08
N LYS A 50 1.05 -0.71 -27.15
CA LYS A 50 1.98 -0.61 -28.28
C LYS A 50 2.48 0.83 -28.47
N GLU A 51 3.63 0.96 -29.13
CA GLU A 51 4.12 2.26 -29.58
C GLU A 51 3.12 2.88 -30.58
N GLY A 52 2.76 4.15 -30.34
CA GLY A 52 1.77 4.86 -31.12
C GLY A 52 0.34 4.86 -30.54
N ASP A 53 0.09 4.08 -29.50
CA ASP A 53 -1.20 4.08 -28.82
C ASP A 53 -1.48 5.44 -28.17
N THR A 54 -2.75 5.82 -28.16
CA THR A 54 -3.20 7.06 -27.52
C THR A 54 -3.25 6.89 -26.00
N VAL A 55 -2.64 7.83 -25.29
CA VAL A 55 -2.67 7.92 -23.83
C VAL A 55 -3.51 9.13 -23.43
N LYS A 56 -4.46 8.94 -22.52
CA LYS A 56 -5.32 10.01 -22.01
C LYS A 56 -4.90 10.39 -20.60
N ARG A 57 -4.95 11.68 -20.31
CA ARG A 57 -4.82 12.17 -18.94
C ARG A 57 -6.12 11.92 -18.19
N SER A 58 -6.03 11.44 -16.96
CA SER A 58 -7.20 11.36 -16.09
C SER A 58 -7.53 12.70 -15.42
N GLY A 59 -6.52 13.56 -15.24
CA GLY A 59 -6.65 14.77 -14.41
C GLY A 59 -6.67 14.49 -12.90
N GLU A 60 -6.53 13.24 -12.51
CA GLU A 60 -6.61 12.77 -11.13
C GLU A 60 -5.22 12.36 -10.61
N ILE A 61 -4.92 12.72 -9.39
CA ILE A 61 -3.73 12.22 -8.67
C ILE A 61 -4.02 10.79 -8.20
N ALA A 62 -3.02 9.93 -8.25
CA ALA A 62 -3.13 8.55 -7.79
C ALA A 62 -3.68 8.51 -6.36
N SER A 63 -4.87 7.96 -6.22
CA SER A 63 -5.64 7.95 -4.98
C SER A 63 -6.26 6.58 -4.77
N ILE A 64 -6.57 6.27 -3.52
CA ILE A 64 -7.25 5.05 -3.12
C ILE A 64 -8.52 5.39 -2.35
N GLU A 65 -9.53 4.56 -2.49
CA GLU A 65 -10.72 4.63 -1.62
C GLU A 65 -10.39 4.18 -0.21
N VAL A 66 -10.73 5.02 0.77
CA VAL A 66 -10.53 4.77 2.20
C VAL A 66 -11.85 4.93 2.95
N GLY A 67 -11.95 4.36 4.12
CA GLY A 67 -13.15 4.46 4.94
C GLY A 67 -13.52 3.11 5.57
N GLU A 68 -14.66 3.08 6.25
CA GLU A 68 -15.15 1.84 6.87
C GLU A 68 -15.56 0.78 5.84
N GLY A 69 -15.95 1.21 4.64
CA GLY A 69 -16.34 0.31 3.55
C GLY A 69 -15.24 -0.62 3.08
N VAL A 70 -13.95 -0.29 3.33
CA VAL A 70 -12.82 -1.14 2.95
C VAL A 70 -12.46 -2.17 4.03
N CYS A 71 -13.03 -2.08 5.24
CA CYS A 71 -12.81 -3.08 6.27
C CYS A 71 -13.41 -4.44 5.85
N GLY A 72 -12.72 -5.51 6.15
CA GLY A 72 -13.12 -6.86 5.75
C GLY A 72 -12.84 -7.22 4.30
N ARG A 73 -12.14 -6.36 3.56
CA ARG A 73 -11.87 -6.52 2.14
C ARG A 73 -10.41 -6.83 1.85
N VAL A 74 -10.19 -7.52 0.74
CA VAL A 74 -8.87 -7.71 0.15
C VAL A 74 -8.82 -6.89 -1.14
N LEU A 75 -7.90 -5.94 -1.18
CA LEU A 75 -7.77 -4.96 -2.25
C LEU A 75 -6.41 -5.08 -2.94
N ASP A 76 -6.34 -4.67 -4.19
CA ASP A 76 -5.06 -4.42 -4.85
C ASP A 76 -4.47 -3.04 -4.45
N THR A 77 -3.32 -2.69 -5.00
CA THR A 77 -2.63 -1.42 -4.73
C THR A 77 -3.44 -0.18 -5.15
N LEU A 78 -4.34 -0.31 -6.12
CA LEU A 78 -5.20 0.77 -6.59
C LEU A 78 -6.56 0.80 -5.87
N GLY A 79 -6.77 -0.06 -4.86
CA GLY A 79 -8.02 -0.14 -4.10
C GLY A 79 -9.10 -0.99 -4.75
N LYS A 80 -8.80 -1.68 -5.86
CA LYS A 80 -9.76 -2.56 -6.49
C LYS A 80 -9.93 -3.84 -5.67
N PRO A 81 -11.19 -4.24 -5.34
CA PRO A 81 -11.44 -5.49 -4.65
C PRO A 81 -11.01 -6.71 -5.47
N ILE A 82 -10.30 -7.63 -4.83
CA ILE A 82 -9.83 -8.89 -5.43
C ILE A 82 -10.32 -10.13 -4.65
N ASP A 83 -11.20 -9.92 -3.69
CA ASP A 83 -11.75 -10.97 -2.80
C ASP A 83 -13.00 -11.67 -3.34
N GLY A 84 -13.46 -11.31 -4.53
CA GLY A 84 -14.67 -11.88 -5.12
C GLY A 84 -15.99 -11.43 -4.48
N LYS A 85 -15.95 -10.52 -3.51
CA LYS A 85 -17.14 -10.02 -2.79
C LYS A 85 -17.84 -8.84 -3.50
N GLY A 86 -17.46 -8.54 -4.75
CA GLY A 86 -18.02 -7.44 -5.54
C GLY A 86 -17.50 -6.06 -5.10
N GLU A 87 -18.18 -5.00 -5.53
CA GLU A 87 -17.80 -3.62 -5.23
C GLU A 87 -17.81 -3.29 -3.73
N ILE A 88 -17.04 -2.27 -3.35
CA ILE A 88 -17.00 -1.78 -1.98
C ILE A 88 -18.35 -1.15 -1.65
N LYS A 89 -18.95 -1.66 -0.59
CA LYS A 89 -20.23 -1.14 -0.07
C LYS A 89 -19.95 -0.28 1.17
N GLY A 90 -20.64 0.85 1.26
CA GLY A 90 -20.50 1.74 2.40
C GLY A 90 -19.88 3.08 2.03
N LYS A 91 -19.60 3.88 3.04
CA LYS A 91 -19.07 5.22 2.87
C LYS A 91 -17.57 5.18 2.64
N THR A 92 -17.11 5.64 1.50
CA THR A 92 -15.70 5.75 1.15
C THR A 92 -15.35 7.20 0.74
N TYR A 93 -14.06 7.49 0.79
CA TYR A 93 -13.48 8.77 0.41
C TYR A 93 -12.22 8.51 -0.41
N LEU A 94 -11.92 9.36 -1.38
CA LEU A 94 -10.66 9.30 -2.11
C LEU A 94 -9.55 9.98 -1.31
N MET A 95 -8.44 9.27 -1.12
CA MET A 95 -7.25 9.78 -0.46
C MET A 95 -6.02 9.54 -1.33
N PRO A 96 -5.18 10.57 -1.58
CA PRO A 96 -3.96 10.41 -2.35
C PRO A 96 -3.04 9.33 -1.76
N LEU A 97 -2.40 8.54 -2.62
CA LEU A 97 -1.43 7.52 -2.21
C LEU A 97 -0.20 8.17 -1.53
N GLU A 98 0.28 9.28 -2.08
CA GLU A 98 1.40 10.02 -1.52
C GLU A 98 0.89 11.25 -0.78
N ARG A 99 1.10 11.28 0.53
CA ARG A 99 0.80 12.43 1.40
C ARG A 99 2.03 12.81 2.21
N LYS A 100 2.20 14.11 2.39
CA LYS A 100 3.22 14.61 3.31
C LYS A 100 2.83 14.26 4.74
N ALA A 101 3.74 13.61 5.47
CA ALA A 101 3.53 13.29 6.88
C ALA A 101 3.38 14.57 7.73
N PRO A 102 2.57 14.53 8.81
CA PRO A 102 2.48 15.64 9.75
C PRO A 102 3.85 16.02 10.30
N GLY A 103 4.13 17.33 10.34
CA GLY A 103 5.36 17.86 10.93
C GLY A 103 5.42 17.60 12.45
N VAL A 104 6.63 17.76 13.02
CA VAL A 104 6.89 17.48 14.45
C VAL A 104 5.93 18.22 15.37
N VAL A 105 5.57 19.46 15.03
CA VAL A 105 4.66 20.31 15.85
C VAL A 105 3.26 19.70 15.99
N TYR A 106 2.82 18.91 15.01
CA TYR A 106 1.48 18.29 15.00
C TYR A 106 1.45 16.88 15.57
N ARG A 107 2.60 16.34 15.99
CA ARG A 107 2.69 14.99 16.55
C ARG A 107 2.44 15.02 18.03
N GLN A 108 1.61 14.07 18.49
CA GLN A 108 1.39 13.84 19.92
C GLN A 108 2.47 12.91 20.50
N PRO A 109 2.80 13.02 21.77
CA PRO A 109 3.63 12.03 22.47
C PRO A 109 2.97 10.65 22.44
N VAL A 110 3.80 9.60 22.35
CA VAL A 110 3.33 8.23 22.44
C VAL A 110 3.13 7.89 23.92
N ASN A 111 1.88 7.79 24.35
CA ASN A 111 1.49 7.58 25.74
C ASN A 111 0.44 6.47 25.94
N GLU A 112 -0.04 5.88 24.84
CA GLU A 112 -1.02 4.78 24.87
C GLU A 112 -0.38 3.50 24.37
N PRO A 113 -0.44 2.38 25.11
CA PRO A 113 0.11 1.10 24.66
C PRO A 113 -0.78 0.46 23.60
N LEU A 114 -0.14 -0.20 22.63
CA LEU A 114 -0.76 -1.17 21.76
C LEU A 114 -0.59 -2.55 22.40
N GLN A 115 -1.69 -3.18 22.79
CA GLN A 115 -1.66 -4.53 23.33
C GLN A 115 -1.52 -5.52 22.18
N THR A 116 -0.34 -6.15 22.08
CA THR A 116 -0.07 -7.16 21.05
C THR A 116 -0.62 -8.54 21.44
N GLY A 117 -0.87 -8.76 22.73
CA GLY A 117 -1.23 -10.06 23.31
C GLY A 117 -0.04 -11.01 23.45
N ILE A 118 1.15 -10.58 23.05
CA ILE A 118 2.39 -11.34 23.17
C ILE A 118 3.09 -10.90 24.45
N LYS A 119 3.07 -11.76 25.50
CA LYS A 119 3.57 -11.43 26.83
C LYS A 119 4.98 -10.83 26.83
N ALA A 120 5.88 -11.38 26.02
CA ALA A 120 7.27 -10.91 25.95
C ALA A 120 7.35 -9.47 25.42
N ILE A 121 6.52 -9.10 24.47
CA ILE A 121 6.47 -7.75 23.91
C ILE A 121 5.80 -6.81 24.92
N ASP A 122 4.59 -7.13 25.33
CA ASP A 122 3.75 -6.23 26.13
C ASP A 122 4.35 -5.94 27.51
N SER A 123 5.13 -6.90 28.08
CA SER A 123 5.74 -6.75 29.42
C SER A 123 7.15 -6.15 29.41
N MET A 124 7.95 -6.39 28.37
CA MET A 124 9.37 -6.01 28.37
C MET A 124 9.70 -4.87 27.41
N ILE A 125 9.04 -4.83 26.25
CA ILE A 125 9.27 -3.86 25.18
C ILE A 125 7.94 -3.37 24.58
N PRO A 126 7.06 -2.77 25.41
CA PRO A 126 5.71 -2.41 24.96
C PRO A 126 5.75 -1.47 23.78
N ILE A 127 4.86 -1.70 22.81
CA ILE A 127 4.69 -0.86 21.64
C ILE A 127 3.61 0.18 21.92
N GLY A 128 3.88 1.43 21.61
CA GLY A 128 2.92 2.51 21.77
C GLY A 128 2.15 2.83 20.49
N ARG A 129 0.91 3.27 20.63
CA ARG A 129 0.11 3.79 19.52
C ARG A 129 0.75 5.04 18.95
N GLY A 130 1.08 5.02 17.66
CA GLY A 130 1.88 6.06 16.98
C GLY A 130 3.37 5.72 16.85
N GLN A 131 3.83 4.62 17.46
CA GLN A 131 5.19 4.12 17.32
C GLN A 131 5.37 3.39 15.99
N ARG A 132 6.61 3.35 15.51
CA ARG A 132 7.06 2.48 14.42
C ARG A 132 7.97 1.43 14.98
N GLU A 133 7.66 0.17 14.71
CA GLU A 133 8.42 -0.98 15.20
C GLU A 133 8.92 -1.81 14.02
N LEU A 134 10.15 -2.31 14.12
CA LEU A 134 10.76 -3.17 13.13
C LEU A 134 10.83 -4.60 13.64
N ILE A 135 10.20 -5.53 12.92
CA ILE A 135 10.37 -6.96 13.13
C ILE A 135 11.41 -7.47 12.13
N ILE A 136 12.61 -7.76 12.61
CA ILE A 136 13.73 -8.24 11.78
C ILE A 136 14.06 -9.70 12.10
N GLY A 137 14.43 -10.47 11.09
CA GLY A 137 14.83 -11.88 11.23
C GLY A 137 14.91 -12.57 9.88
N ASP A 138 15.52 -13.74 9.84
CA ASP A 138 15.67 -14.58 8.66
C ASP A 138 14.31 -15.13 8.16
N ARG A 139 14.35 -15.84 7.04
CA ARG A 139 13.16 -16.51 6.53
C ARG A 139 12.64 -17.54 7.54
N GLN A 140 11.31 -17.64 7.66
CA GLN A 140 10.62 -18.61 8.53
C GLN A 140 10.91 -18.49 10.04
N THR A 141 11.35 -17.32 10.50
CA THR A 141 11.58 -17.06 11.93
C THR A 141 10.33 -16.58 12.69
N GLY A 142 9.17 -16.57 12.05
CA GLY A 142 7.91 -16.20 12.70
C GLY A 142 7.53 -14.73 12.61
N LYS A 143 8.21 -13.90 11.79
CA LYS A 143 7.88 -12.47 11.65
C LYS A 143 6.39 -12.22 11.32
N THR A 144 5.88 -12.91 10.31
CA THR A 144 4.46 -12.82 9.91
C THR A 144 3.54 -13.33 11.02
N ALA A 145 3.95 -14.37 11.79
CA ALA A 145 3.15 -14.87 12.90
C ALA A 145 2.95 -13.81 13.98
N VAL A 146 4.03 -13.12 14.40
CA VAL A 146 3.94 -12.00 15.35
C VAL A 146 2.96 -10.94 14.88
N ALA A 147 3.04 -10.57 13.59
CA ALA A 147 2.15 -9.58 13.00
C ALA A 147 0.68 -10.04 13.00
N ILE A 148 0.41 -11.27 12.59
CA ILE A 148 -0.94 -11.83 12.55
C ILE A 148 -1.51 -11.99 13.96
N ASP A 149 -0.73 -12.50 14.91
CA ASP A 149 -1.17 -12.65 16.30
C ASP A 149 -1.52 -11.30 16.91
N THR A 150 -0.76 -10.24 16.58
CA THR A 150 -1.08 -8.88 17.01
C THR A 150 -2.43 -8.42 16.46
N ILE A 151 -2.76 -8.71 15.19
CA ILE A 151 -4.08 -8.41 14.61
C ILE A 151 -5.17 -9.20 15.34
N LEU A 152 -4.98 -10.50 15.53
CA LEU A 152 -5.96 -11.37 16.19
C LEU A 152 -6.29 -10.89 17.61
N ASN A 153 -5.29 -10.41 18.34
CA ASN A 153 -5.46 -9.91 19.69
C ASN A 153 -6.17 -8.55 19.78
N GLN A 154 -6.38 -7.84 18.66
CA GLN A 154 -7.24 -6.64 18.64
C GLN A 154 -8.74 -6.97 18.68
N LYS A 155 -9.12 -8.25 18.56
CA LYS A 155 -10.53 -8.67 18.59
C LYS A 155 -11.25 -8.26 19.88
N GLU A 156 -10.58 -8.35 21.01
CA GLU A 156 -11.14 -7.96 22.30
C GLU A 156 -11.56 -6.48 22.32
N PHE A 157 -10.75 -5.59 21.75
CA PHE A 157 -11.05 -4.16 21.62
C PHE A 157 -12.20 -3.92 20.64
N TYR A 158 -12.22 -4.67 19.53
CA TYR A 158 -13.31 -4.60 18.57
C TYR A 158 -14.66 -5.00 19.20
N ASP A 159 -14.68 -6.10 19.94
CA ASP A 159 -15.88 -6.60 20.62
C ASP A 159 -16.37 -5.63 21.72
N LYS A 160 -15.49 -4.85 22.32
CA LYS A 160 -15.81 -3.78 23.30
C LYS A 160 -16.30 -2.48 22.65
N GLY A 161 -16.28 -2.37 21.32
CA GLY A 161 -16.65 -1.14 20.59
C GLY A 161 -15.55 -0.09 20.49
N GLU A 162 -14.31 -0.44 20.81
CA GLU A 162 -13.11 0.40 20.72
C GLU A 162 -12.10 -0.18 19.72
N PRO A 163 -12.47 -0.36 18.44
CA PRO A 163 -11.65 -1.10 17.48
C PRO A 163 -10.32 -0.40 17.21
N VAL A 164 -9.26 -1.21 17.12
CA VAL A 164 -8.04 -0.84 16.41
C VAL A 164 -8.18 -1.36 14.98
N TYR A 165 -8.24 -0.46 14.02
CA TYR A 165 -8.35 -0.84 12.61
C TYR A 165 -7.00 -1.35 12.11
N CYS A 166 -6.98 -2.57 11.60
CA CYS A 166 -5.75 -3.23 11.15
C CYS A 166 -5.66 -3.20 9.62
N ILE A 167 -4.49 -2.85 9.12
CA ILE A 167 -4.20 -2.85 7.68
C ILE A 167 -2.99 -3.77 7.47
N TYR A 168 -3.20 -4.90 6.81
CA TYR A 168 -2.13 -5.82 6.46
C TYR A 168 -1.74 -5.65 5.00
N VAL A 169 -0.49 -5.25 4.76
CA VAL A 169 0.03 -4.99 3.40
C VAL A 169 1.01 -6.09 3.02
N ALA A 170 0.58 -6.97 2.13
CA ALA A 170 1.41 -8.05 1.58
C ALA A 170 2.13 -7.56 0.32
N VAL A 171 3.46 -7.46 0.37
CA VAL A 171 4.28 -6.99 -0.75
C VAL A 171 5.13 -8.13 -1.30
N GLY A 172 4.99 -8.41 -2.58
CA GLY A 172 5.80 -9.42 -3.29
C GLY A 172 5.69 -10.84 -2.73
N GLN A 173 4.64 -11.15 -1.98
CA GLN A 173 4.38 -12.49 -1.46
C GLN A 173 3.71 -13.36 -2.51
N LYS A 174 3.70 -14.68 -2.28
CA LYS A 174 2.89 -15.59 -3.11
C LYS A 174 1.41 -15.37 -2.82
N ALA A 175 0.56 -15.42 -3.84
CA ALA A 175 -0.89 -15.29 -3.68
C ALA A 175 -1.47 -16.32 -2.69
N SER A 176 -0.92 -17.55 -2.66
CA SER A 176 -1.30 -18.58 -1.71
C SER A 176 -1.03 -18.19 -0.25
N THR A 177 0.06 -17.48 0.03
CA THR A 177 0.38 -16.98 1.38
C THR A 177 -0.64 -15.93 1.82
N VAL A 178 -0.98 -15.00 0.93
CA VAL A 178 -2.00 -13.98 1.22
C VAL A 178 -3.37 -14.63 1.47
N ALA A 179 -3.74 -15.62 0.65
CA ALA A 179 -4.97 -16.38 0.85
C ALA A 179 -4.99 -17.10 2.21
N GLN A 180 -3.88 -17.67 2.64
CA GLN A 180 -3.75 -18.32 3.95
C GLN A 180 -3.91 -17.32 5.10
N VAL A 181 -3.27 -16.15 5.01
CA VAL A 181 -3.43 -15.06 5.99
C VAL A 181 -4.89 -14.61 6.06
N THR A 182 -5.51 -14.35 4.91
CA THR A 182 -6.92 -13.97 4.83
C THR A 182 -7.83 -15.00 5.50
N SER A 183 -7.64 -16.29 5.18
CA SER A 183 -8.41 -17.38 5.79
C SER A 183 -8.20 -17.48 7.31
N THR A 184 -6.97 -17.23 7.78
CA THR A 184 -6.66 -17.24 9.22
C THR A 184 -7.39 -16.11 9.93
N LEU A 185 -7.36 -14.89 9.39
CA LEU A 185 -8.06 -13.72 9.95
C LEU A 185 -9.58 -13.92 9.92
N GLU A 186 -10.13 -14.49 8.85
CA GLU A 186 -11.56 -14.76 8.73
C GLU A 186 -12.04 -15.80 9.74
N LYS A 187 -11.35 -16.93 9.85
CA LYS A 187 -11.68 -18.01 10.79
C LYS A 187 -11.67 -17.57 12.26
N ASN A 188 -10.81 -16.61 12.58
CA ASN A 188 -10.69 -16.08 13.95
C ASN A 188 -11.53 -14.81 14.18
N GLY A 189 -12.37 -14.40 13.21
CA GLY A 189 -13.25 -13.25 13.33
C GLY A 189 -12.52 -11.90 13.37
N ALA A 190 -11.32 -11.82 12.82
CA ALA A 190 -10.52 -10.59 12.77
C ALA A 190 -10.71 -9.80 11.48
N LEU A 191 -11.34 -10.38 10.46
CA LEU A 191 -11.52 -9.73 9.17
C LEU A 191 -12.40 -8.46 9.25
N PRO A 192 -13.48 -8.36 10.06
CA PRO A 192 -14.33 -7.18 10.09
C PRO A 192 -13.63 -5.86 10.44
N TYR A 193 -12.52 -5.89 11.16
CA TYR A 193 -11.71 -4.71 11.48
C TYR A 193 -10.36 -4.67 10.77
N THR A 194 -10.17 -5.56 9.79
CA THR A 194 -8.91 -5.68 9.04
C THR A 194 -9.14 -5.45 7.55
N THR A 195 -8.27 -4.63 6.94
CA THR A 195 -8.17 -4.48 5.49
C THR A 195 -6.87 -5.11 5.01
N ILE A 196 -6.90 -5.85 3.91
CA ILE A 196 -5.71 -6.48 3.33
C ILE A 196 -5.42 -5.80 1.99
N ILE A 197 -4.20 -5.28 1.83
CA ILE A 197 -3.66 -4.83 0.54
C ILE A 197 -2.75 -5.94 0.02
N SER A 198 -3.02 -6.42 -1.17
CA SER A 198 -2.26 -7.51 -1.78
C SER A 198 -1.59 -7.07 -3.07
N ALA A 199 -0.25 -7.06 -3.05
CA ALA A 199 0.59 -6.89 -4.22
C ALA A 199 1.51 -8.11 -4.35
N PRO A 200 1.03 -9.24 -4.89
CA PRO A 200 1.80 -10.46 -4.99
C PRO A 200 2.98 -10.31 -5.96
N SER A 201 3.92 -11.25 -5.92
CA SER A 201 5.11 -11.24 -6.78
C SER A 201 4.82 -11.34 -8.29
N SER A 202 3.59 -11.66 -8.66
CA SER A 202 3.13 -11.74 -10.05
C SER A 202 2.67 -10.41 -10.65
N VAL A 203 2.46 -9.38 -9.81
CA VAL A 203 2.08 -8.05 -10.32
C VAL A 203 3.32 -7.21 -10.64
N PRO A 204 3.20 -6.21 -11.53
CA PRO A 204 4.31 -5.33 -11.89
C PRO A 204 4.96 -4.63 -10.68
N ALA A 205 6.27 -4.36 -10.77
CA ALA A 205 7.03 -3.72 -9.70
C ALA A 205 6.42 -2.40 -9.19
N PRO A 206 5.85 -1.51 -10.01
CA PRO A 206 5.17 -0.31 -9.53
C PRO A 206 4.02 -0.62 -8.56
N MET A 207 3.24 -1.66 -8.81
CA MET A 207 2.16 -2.08 -7.92
C MET A 207 2.70 -2.53 -6.55
N GLN A 208 3.81 -3.29 -6.55
CA GLN A 208 4.45 -3.72 -5.32
C GLN A 208 5.07 -2.55 -4.56
N PHE A 209 5.65 -1.59 -5.27
CA PHE A 209 6.23 -0.38 -4.67
C PHE A 209 5.18 0.50 -3.99
N TYR A 210 4.02 0.71 -4.62
CA TYR A 210 2.97 1.58 -4.10
C TYR A 210 2.03 0.90 -3.10
N ALA A 211 2.06 -0.41 -2.92
CA ALA A 211 1.21 -1.12 -1.96
C ALA A 211 1.35 -0.61 -0.51
N PRO A 212 2.55 -0.33 0.04
CA PRO A 212 2.69 0.28 1.35
C PRO A 212 2.07 1.68 1.46
N PHE A 213 2.12 2.48 0.39
CA PHE A 213 1.47 3.79 0.37
C PHE A 213 -0.05 3.66 0.42
N ALA A 214 -0.62 2.70 -0.31
CA ALA A 214 -2.04 2.38 -0.26
C ALA A 214 -2.49 1.98 1.16
N GLY A 215 -1.75 1.08 1.80
CA GLY A 215 -2.02 0.69 3.19
C GLY A 215 -1.88 1.84 4.17
N ALA A 216 -0.85 2.69 4.00
CA ALA A 216 -0.65 3.88 4.82
C ALA A 216 -1.82 4.87 4.66
N ALA A 217 -2.30 5.12 3.43
CA ALA A 217 -3.43 6.01 3.18
C ALA A 217 -4.70 5.53 3.92
N ILE A 218 -4.99 4.23 3.93
CA ILE A 218 -6.11 3.66 4.68
C ILE A 218 -5.90 3.87 6.20
N GLY A 219 -4.71 3.61 6.72
CA GLY A 219 -4.39 3.82 8.13
C GLY A 219 -4.49 5.29 8.53
N GLU A 220 -4.04 6.19 7.67
CA GLU A 220 -4.12 7.64 7.86
C GLU A 220 -5.56 8.15 7.94
N TYR A 221 -6.48 7.58 7.18
CA TYR A 221 -7.90 7.93 7.30
C TYR A 221 -8.43 7.68 8.72
N PHE A 222 -8.13 6.52 9.30
CA PHE A 222 -8.55 6.22 10.67
C PHE A 222 -7.86 7.14 11.68
N ARG A 223 -6.56 7.36 11.56
CA ARG A 223 -5.82 8.32 12.37
C ARG A 223 -6.43 9.73 12.30
N ASP A 224 -6.70 10.24 11.11
CA ASP A 224 -7.20 11.60 10.88
C ASP A 224 -8.65 11.77 11.40
N THR A 225 -9.36 10.67 11.56
CA THR A 225 -10.70 10.63 12.19
C THR A 225 -10.68 10.28 13.67
N GLY A 226 -9.49 10.31 14.33
CA GLY A 226 -9.33 10.08 15.76
C GLY A 226 -9.48 8.60 16.17
N ARG A 227 -9.33 7.67 15.26
CA ARG A 227 -9.44 6.24 15.51
C ARG A 227 -8.09 5.55 15.38
N PRO A 228 -7.72 4.64 16.29
CA PRO A 228 -6.43 3.97 16.23
C PRO A 228 -6.35 3.03 15.02
N ALA A 229 -5.19 3.03 14.37
CA ALA A 229 -4.89 2.14 13.25
C ALA A 229 -3.53 1.45 13.45
N LEU A 230 -3.49 0.17 13.10
CA LEU A 230 -2.27 -0.65 13.04
C LEU A 230 -1.98 -1.00 11.58
N VAL A 231 -0.87 -0.49 11.05
CA VAL A 231 -0.46 -0.80 9.66
C VAL A 231 0.75 -1.74 9.70
N ILE A 232 0.64 -2.87 9.05
CA ILE A 232 1.69 -3.89 8.98
C ILE A 232 2.15 -4.02 7.54
N PHE A 233 3.45 -3.83 7.31
CA PHE A 233 4.08 -4.01 6.01
C PHE A 233 4.87 -5.32 5.97
N ASP A 234 4.45 -6.29 5.20
CA ASP A 234 5.10 -7.59 5.07
C ASP A 234 5.42 -7.88 3.58
N ASP A 235 6.62 -7.53 3.06
CA ASP A 235 7.72 -6.87 3.77
C ASP A 235 8.28 -5.68 2.96
N LEU A 236 8.92 -4.75 3.66
CA LEU A 236 9.53 -3.56 3.05
C LEU A 236 10.81 -3.88 2.26
N SER A 237 11.46 -5.03 2.49
CA SER A 237 12.62 -5.45 1.69
C SER A 237 12.22 -5.68 0.23
N LYS A 238 11.07 -6.30 0.00
CA LYS A 238 10.53 -6.50 -1.35
C LYS A 238 10.07 -5.19 -1.97
N GLN A 239 9.52 -4.27 -1.19
CA GLN A 239 9.26 -2.92 -1.66
C GLN A 239 10.53 -2.23 -2.15
N ALA A 240 11.63 -2.32 -1.40
CA ALA A 240 12.91 -1.73 -1.80
C ALA A 240 13.45 -2.32 -3.12
N VAL A 241 13.31 -3.64 -3.32
CA VAL A 241 13.66 -4.30 -4.58
C VAL A 241 12.80 -3.75 -5.73
N SER A 242 11.49 -3.63 -5.53
CA SER A 242 10.57 -3.09 -6.53
C SER A 242 10.86 -1.61 -6.83
N TYR A 243 11.22 -0.81 -5.82
CA TYR A 243 11.64 0.58 -6.01
C TYR A 243 12.92 0.70 -6.84
N ARG A 244 13.90 -0.18 -6.58
CA ARG A 244 15.12 -0.24 -7.41
C ARG A 244 14.77 -0.52 -8.87
N GLU A 245 13.92 -1.49 -9.14
CA GLU A 245 13.48 -1.82 -10.50
C GLU A 245 12.80 -0.62 -11.18
N VAL A 246 11.84 0.01 -10.53
CA VAL A 246 11.16 1.22 -11.03
C VAL A 246 12.16 2.35 -11.31
N SER A 247 13.11 2.58 -10.42
CA SER A 247 14.12 3.65 -10.56
C SER A 247 15.05 3.40 -11.73
N LEU A 248 15.49 2.17 -11.95
CA LEU A 248 16.32 1.80 -13.10
C LEU A 248 15.55 1.94 -14.42
N LEU A 249 14.27 1.58 -14.45
CA LEU A 249 13.41 1.79 -15.62
C LEU A 249 13.25 3.27 -15.96
N LEU A 250 13.20 4.14 -14.96
CA LEU A 250 13.17 5.60 -15.12
C LEU A 250 14.55 6.22 -15.42
N ARG A 251 15.57 5.40 -15.59
CA ARG A 251 16.95 5.84 -15.84
C ARG A 251 17.52 6.77 -14.77
N ARG A 252 17.05 6.66 -13.53
CA ARG A 252 17.67 7.37 -12.41
C ARG A 252 19.06 6.81 -12.16
N THR A 253 20.02 7.68 -11.83
CA THR A 253 21.39 7.26 -11.55
C THR A 253 21.40 6.29 -10.37
N PRO A 254 21.93 5.07 -10.53
CA PRO A 254 22.00 4.13 -9.43
C PRO A 254 23.07 4.57 -8.42
N GLY A 255 22.77 4.42 -7.15
CA GLY A 255 23.72 4.51 -6.06
C GLY A 255 24.48 3.19 -5.86
N ARG A 256 25.00 3.00 -4.63
CA ARG A 256 25.70 1.77 -4.26
C ARG A 256 24.78 0.55 -4.41
N GLU A 257 25.32 -0.55 -4.96
CA GLU A 257 24.60 -1.82 -5.18
C GLU A 257 23.34 -1.67 -6.06
N SER A 258 23.33 -0.72 -6.98
CA SER A 258 22.21 -0.41 -7.86
C SER A 258 20.95 0.06 -7.13
N ASN A 259 21.05 0.46 -5.87
CA ASN A 259 19.96 1.10 -5.17
C ASN A 259 19.80 2.55 -5.65
N PRO A 260 18.58 3.11 -5.62
CA PRO A 260 18.38 4.53 -5.91
C PRO A 260 19.14 5.39 -4.90
N GLY A 261 19.84 6.39 -5.42
CA GLY A 261 20.59 7.34 -4.60
C GLY A 261 19.70 8.39 -3.94
#